data_873ca1776ecde37a027dc0ca5367dc53
#
_entry.id   873ca1776ecde37a027dc0ca5367dc53
#
_cell.length_a   1.000
_cell.length_b   1.000
_cell.length_c   1.000
_cell.angle_alpha   90.00
_cell.angle_beta   90.00
_cell.angle_gamma   90.00
#
_symmetry.space_group_name_H-M   'P 1'
#
loop_
_entity.id
_entity.type
_entity.pdbx_description
1 polymer ?
#
loop_
_entity_poly.entity_id
_entity_poly.type
_entity_poly.pdbx_seq_one_letter_code
_entity_poly.pdbx_strand_id
1 'polypeptide(L)'
;GCIVARSNEAKSLGIPMGIPVFKQKATIKKHNVAVFSSNYQLYGDMSKRVMDSLSLFTPDMEVYSIDEAFLRLDYLQPRNLHEYCKTIRAKVLQWTGIPVSIGIGPTKVLAKIANHVAKKQTDVGVYDIRCQQKQDTILKSLDIDKIWGIARSWSERLNNISIYNASELRDASPSIIRKHLSVVGERILRE
;
A
#
# COMPACT_ATOMS: atom_id res chain seq x y z
N GLY A 1 -19.35 11.54 -11.38
CA GLY A 1 -18.42 11.08 -10.35
C GLY A 1 -17.09 10.60 -10.93
N CYS A 2 -16.10 10.37 -10.05
CA CYS A 2 -14.81 9.80 -10.45
C CYS A 2 -14.77 8.29 -10.21
N ILE A 3 -13.91 7.58 -10.96
CA ILE A 3 -13.72 6.14 -10.84
C ILE A 3 -12.90 5.87 -9.59
N VAL A 4 -13.50 5.23 -8.57
CA VAL A 4 -12.87 4.95 -7.26
C VAL A 4 -12.38 3.50 -7.15
N ALA A 5 -12.91 2.59 -7.97
CA ALA A 5 -12.50 1.19 -8.03
C ALA A 5 -12.65 0.63 -9.44
N ARG A 6 -11.91 -0.43 -9.77
CA ARG A 6 -11.95 -1.10 -11.09
C ARG A 6 -11.68 -2.58 -10.90
N SER A 7 -12.37 -3.42 -11.67
CA SER A 7 -11.99 -4.83 -11.82
C SER A 7 -10.63 -4.95 -12.54
N ASN A 8 -10.03 -6.14 -12.53
CA ASN A 8 -8.77 -6.37 -13.22
C ASN A 8 -8.94 -6.24 -14.75
N GLU A 9 -10.09 -6.65 -15.29
CA GLU A 9 -10.46 -6.48 -16.68
C GLU A 9 -10.54 -4.98 -17.07
N ALA A 10 -11.19 -4.16 -16.24
CA ALA A 10 -11.25 -2.71 -16.46
C ALA A 10 -9.86 -2.05 -16.38
N LYS A 11 -8.96 -2.55 -15.51
CA LYS A 11 -7.56 -2.08 -15.46
C LYS A 11 -6.80 -2.44 -16.73
N SER A 12 -6.99 -3.66 -17.27
CA SER A 12 -6.32 -4.11 -18.50
C SER A 12 -6.76 -3.32 -19.74
N LEU A 13 -7.96 -2.73 -19.71
CA LEU A 13 -8.45 -1.79 -20.73
C LEU A 13 -7.85 -0.37 -20.60
N GLY A 14 -6.93 -0.16 -19.67
CA GLY A 14 -6.28 1.14 -19.46
C GLY A 14 -7.16 2.19 -18.77
N ILE A 15 -8.28 1.81 -18.14
CA ILE A 15 -9.13 2.75 -17.41
C ILE A 15 -8.41 3.20 -16.12
N PRO A 16 -8.03 4.49 -15.97
CA PRO A 16 -7.28 4.96 -14.81
C PRO A 16 -8.17 5.23 -13.61
N MET A 17 -7.60 5.16 -12.40
CA MET A 17 -8.26 5.55 -11.15
C MET A 17 -8.32 7.07 -10.99
N GLY A 18 -9.35 7.58 -10.31
CA GLY A 18 -9.49 9.01 -10.01
C GLY A 18 -10.02 9.86 -11.17
N ILE A 19 -10.09 9.32 -12.39
CA ILE A 19 -10.59 10.06 -13.53
C ILE A 19 -12.13 10.17 -13.50
N PRO A 20 -12.72 11.30 -13.93
CA PRO A 20 -14.16 11.39 -14.12
C PRO A 20 -14.68 10.39 -15.14
N VAL A 21 -15.78 9.70 -14.82
CA VAL A 21 -16.38 8.65 -15.68
C VAL A 21 -16.65 9.15 -17.11
N PHE A 22 -17.10 10.40 -17.25
CA PHE A 22 -17.42 10.96 -18.57
C PHE A 22 -16.21 11.01 -19.53
N LYS A 23 -14.96 11.12 -19.00
CA LYS A 23 -13.74 11.10 -19.80
C LYS A 23 -13.41 9.70 -20.35
N GLN A 24 -14.06 8.66 -19.83
CA GLN A 24 -13.86 7.27 -20.26
C GLN A 24 -15.08 6.69 -21.00
N LYS A 25 -16.09 7.52 -21.33
CA LYS A 25 -17.33 7.06 -22.00
C LYS A 25 -17.07 6.24 -23.25
N ALA A 26 -16.11 6.64 -24.09
CA ALA A 26 -15.78 5.92 -25.32
C ALA A 26 -15.28 4.50 -25.03
N THR A 27 -14.32 4.35 -24.13
CA THR A 27 -13.77 3.05 -23.71
C THR A 27 -14.83 2.19 -23.06
N ILE A 28 -15.61 2.76 -22.13
CA ILE A 28 -16.71 2.08 -21.43
C ILE A 28 -17.73 1.53 -22.42
N LYS A 29 -18.17 2.36 -23.39
CA LYS A 29 -19.14 1.94 -24.42
C LYS A 29 -18.55 0.89 -25.36
N LYS A 30 -17.31 1.11 -25.85
CA LYS A 30 -16.63 0.19 -26.77
C LYS A 30 -16.49 -1.23 -26.22
N HIS A 31 -16.19 -1.35 -24.92
CA HIS A 31 -15.91 -2.63 -24.28
C HIS A 31 -17.05 -3.11 -23.35
N ASN A 32 -18.21 -2.48 -23.42
CA ASN A 32 -19.40 -2.81 -22.62
C ASN A 32 -19.08 -2.95 -21.12
N VAL A 33 -18.30 -2.00 -20.56
CA VAL A 33 -17.89 -2.02 -19.16
C VAL A 33 -19.06 -1.61 -18.27
N ALA A 34 -19.42 -2.47 -17.31
CA ALA A 34 -20.45 -2.16 -16.32
C ALA A 34 -19.97 -1.07 -15.35
N VAL A 35 -20.83 -0.06 -15.10
CA VAL A 35 -20.55 1.04 -14.18
C VAL A 35 -21.58 1.03 -13.06
N PHE A 36 -21.10 0.97 -11.82
CA PHE A 36 -21.93 0.95 -10.62
C PHE A 36 -21.67 2.18 -9.75
N SER A 37 -22.68 2.63 -9.04
CA SER A 37 -22.50 3.62 -7.97
C SER A 37 -21.80 2.99 -6.76
N SER A 38 -20.99 3.78 -6.05
CA SER A 38 -20.34 3.34 -4.82
C SER A 38 -21.36 2.98 -3.75
N ASN A 39 -21.22 1.80 -3.14
CA ASN A 39 -22.04 1.33 -2.02
C ASN A 39 -21.22 1.40 -0.73
N TYR A 40 -21.17 2.57 -0.11
CA TYR A 40 -20.36 2.80 1.10
C TYR A 40 -20.80 1.95 2.30
N GLN A 41 -22.09 1.62 2.42
CA GLN A 41 -22.58 0.73 3.49
C GLN A 41 -22.00 -0.67 3.32
N LEU A 42 -22.06 -1.23 2.11
CA LEU A 42 -21.46 -2.54 1.80
C LEU A 42 -19.94 -2.50 2.03
N TYR A 43 -19.25 -1.45 1.59
CA TYR A 43 -17.81 -1.36 1.77
C TYR A 43 -17.44 -1.30 3.26
N GLY A 44 -18.20 -0.56 4.06
CA GLY A 44 -18.02 -0.50 5.52
C GLY A 44 -18.25 -1.86 6.20
N ASP A 45 -19.30 -2.60 5.83
CA ASP A 45 -19.57 -3.95 6.36
C ASP A 45 -18.45 -4.91 5.99
N MET A 46 -18.02 -4.94 4.73
CA MET A 46 -16.94 -5.82 4.29
C MET A 46 -15.60 -5.45 4.91
N SER A 47 -15.30 -4.16 5.06
CA SER A 47 -14.14 -3.69 5.80
C SER A 47 -14.16 -4.20 7.25
N LYS A 48 -15.29 -4.03 7.94
CA LYS A 48 -15.42 -4.52 9.32
C LYS A 48 -15.15 -6.03 9.42
N ARG A 49 -15.68 -6.83 8.52
CA ARG A 49 -15.44 -8.31 8.49
C ARG A 49 -13.96 -8.64 8.30
N VAL A 50 -13.25 -7.90 7.42
CA VAL A 50 -11.82 -8.07 7.24
C VAL A 50 -11.07 -7.67 8.51
N MET A 51 -11.38 -6.52 9.12
CA MET A 51 -10.72 -6.06 10.35
C MET A 51 -11.00 -7.00 11.53
N ASP A 52 -12.25 -7.47 11.70
CA ASP A 52 -12.61 -8.49 12.70
C ASP A 52 -11.80 -9.78 12.49
N SER A 53 -11.62 -10.20 11.23
CA SER A 53 -10.79 -11.37 10.89
C SER A 53 -9.31 -11.16 11.22
N LEU A 54 -8.77 -9.98 10.97
CA LEU A 54 -7.38 -9.64 11.26
C LEU A 54 -7.11 -9.55 12.77
N SER A 55 -8.07 -9.06 13.56
CA SER A 55 -7.94 -8.95 15.02
C SER A 55 -7.78 -10.30 15.74
N LEU A 56 -8.14 -11.41 15.09
CA LEU A 56 -7.92 -12.76 15.63
C LEU A 56 -6.44 -13.19 15.62
N PHE A 57 -5.60 -12.52 14.85
CA PHE A 57 -4.16 -12.85 14.74
C PHE A 57 -3.27 -12.02 15.66
N THR A 58 -3.74 -10.87 16.11
CA THR A 58 -3.04 -10.01 17.08
C THR A 58 -4.02 -9.06 17.76
N PRO A 59 -3.90 -8.82 19.05
CA PRO A 59 -4.67 -7.78 19.75
C PRO A 59 -4.15 -6.37 19.45
N ASP A 60 -2.92 -6.24 18.92
CA ASP A 60 -2.29 -4.96 18.62
C ASP A 60 -2.43 -4.65 17.12
N MET A 61 -3.57 -4.08 16.78
CA MET A 61 -3.94 -3.71 15.42
C MET A 61 -4.37 -2.24 15.36
N GLU A 62 -3.85 -1.51 14.38
CA GLU A 62 -4.25 -0.14 14.05
C GLU A 62 -4.99 -0.14 12.71
N VAL A 63 -6.27 0.17 12.73
CA VAL A 63 -7.05 0.40 11.51
C VAL A 63 -6.69 1.77 10.96
N TYR A 64 -5.99 1.80 9.82
CA TYR A 64 -5.54 3.03 9.18
C TYR A 64 -6.58 3.63 8.23
N SER A 65 -7.25 2.78 7.46
CA SER A 65 -8.33 3.18 6.54
C SER A 65 -9.37 2.07 6.40
N ILE A 66 -10.36 2.28 5.53
CA ILE A 66 -11.39 1.28 5.22
C ILE A 66 -10.81 -0.03 4.63
N ASP A 67 -9.63 0.03 4.02
CA ASP A 67 -9.00 -1.08 3.29
C ASP A 67 -7.57 -1.38 3.75
N GLU A 68 -7.10 -0.73 4.83
CA GLU A 68 -5.73 -0.89 5.34
C GLU A 68 -5.68 -0.94 6.87
N ALA A 69 -4.88 -1.86 7.40
CA ALA A 69 -4.55 -1.96 8.81
C ALA A 69 -3.08 -2.31 9.01
N PHE A 70 -2.51 -1.86 10.12
CA PHE A 70 -1.21 -2.31 10.60
C PHE A 70 -1.41 -3.31 11.75
N LEU A 71 -0.67 -4.42 11.67
CA LEU A 71 -0.64 -5.45 12.69
C LEU A 71 0.75 -5.50 13.31
N ARG A 72 0.84 -5.38 14.61
CA ARG A 72 2.09 -5.61 15.32
C ARG A 72 2.22 -7.10 15.66
N LEU A 73 3.30 -7.71 15.18
CA LEU A 73 3.53 -9.16 15.27
C LEU A 73 4.89 -9.52 15.90
N ASP A 74 5.70 -8.52 16.27
CA ASP A 74 7.06 -8.72 16.79
C ASP A 74 7.10 -9.52 18.12
N TYR A 75 6.11 -9.33 18.99
CA TYR A 75 6.03 -10.03 20.27
C TYR A 75 5.50 -11.48 20.16
N LEU A 76 4.87 -11.85 19.06
CA LEU A 76 4.38 -13.22 18.83
C LEU A 76 5.51 -14.17 18.44
N GLN A 77 6.63 -13.66 17.97
CA GLN A 77 7.83 -14.39 17.55
C GLN A 77 7.52 -15.69 16.74
N PRO A 78 6.69 -15.63 15.71
CA PRO A 78 6.44 -16.83 14.92
C PRO A 78 7.77 -17.28 14.29
N ARG A 79 8.04 -18.59 14.30
CA ARG A 79 9.26 -19.19 13.73
C ARG A 79 9.53 -18.72 12.30
N ASN A 80 8.46 -18.54 11.53
CA ASN A 80 8.51 -18.02 10.18
C ASN A 80 7.38 -17.00 9.96
N LEU A 81 7.70 -15.71 10.12
CA LEU A 81 6.70 -14.64 9.96
C LEU A 81 6.11 -14.55 8.55
N HIS A 82 6.90 -14.88 7.53
CA HIS A 82 6.42 -14.90 6.14
C HIS A 82 5.31 -15.95 5.98
N GLU A 83 5.51 -17.18 6.44
CA GLU A 83 4.50 -18.25 6.37
C GLU A 83 3.29 -17.93 7.26
N TYR A 84 3.51 -17.31 8.41
CA TYR A 84 2.40 -16.85 9.26
C TYR A 84 1.53 -15.81 8.53
N CYS A 85 2.13 -14.84 7.86
CA CYS A 85 1.40 -13.86 7.05
C CYS A 85 0.67 -14.49 5.85
N LYS A 86 1.20 -15.54 5.24
CA LYS A 86 0.48 -16.33 4.22
C LYS A 86 -0.76 -16.99 4.81
N THR A 87 -0.66 -17.52 6.04
CA THR A 87 -1.79 -18.09 6.76
C THR A 87 -2.86 -17.03 7.06
N ILE A 88 -2.46 -15.84 7.54
CA ILE A 88 -3.38 -14.71 7.75
C ILE A 88 -4.12 -14.40 6.44
N ARG A 89 -3.39 -14.21 5.34
CA ARG A 89 -3.96 -13.91 4.03
C ARG A 89 -4.98 -14.97 3.57
N ALA A 90 -4.62 -16.25 3.70
CA ALA A 90 -5.49 -17.37 3.32
C ALA A 90 -6.77 -17.40 4.17
N LYS A 91 -6.67 -17.17 5.47
CA LYS A 91 -7.83 -17.14 6.38
C LYS A 91 -8.75 -15.95 6.12
N VAL A 92 -8.20 -14.76 5.92
CA VAL A 92 -9.00 -13.57 5.55
C VAL A 92 -9.77 -13.84 4.25
N LEU A 93 -9.12 -14.39 3.22
CA LEU A 93 -9.79 -14.77 1.97
C LEU A 93 -10.87 -15.82 2.20
N GLN A 94 -10.60 -16.86 3.00
CA GLN A 94 -11.54 -17.93 3.31
C GLN A 94 -12.80 -17.41 4.02
N TRP A 95 -12.62 -16.48 4.98
CA TRP A 95 -13.73 -16.01 5.83
C TRP A 95 -14.52 -14.86 5.22
N THR A 96 -13.88 -14.03 4.39
CA THR A 96 -14.51 -12.82 3.87
C THR A 96 -14.71 -12.82 2.35
N GLY A 97 -14.03 -13.71 1.63
CA GLY A 97 -13.98 -13.68 0.16
C GLY A 97 -13.12 -12.55 -0.41
N ILE A 98 -12.50 -11.71 0.45
CA ILE A 98 -11.69 -10.56 0.01
C ILE A 98 -10.21 -10.92 -0.01
N PRO A 99 -9.55 -10.84 -1.18
CA PRO A 99 -8.11 -11.03 -1.28
C PRO A 99 -7.38 -9.81 -0.72
N VAL A 100 -6.44 -10.03 0.19
CA VAL A 100 -5.57 -9.01 0.75
C VAL A 100 -4.12 -9.27 0.37
N SER A 101 -3.26 -8.24 0.40
CA SER A 101 -1.81 -8.38 0.33
C SER A 101 -1.18 -7.91 1.64
N ILE A 102 -0.04 -8.51 2.01
CA ILE A 102 0.63 -8.24 3.29
C ILE A 102 2.09 -7.89 3.04
N GLY A 103 2.50 -6.71 3.50
CA GLY A 103 3.90 -6.29 3.56
C GLY A 103 4.43 -6.42 4.98
N ILE A 104 5.62 -7.01 5.14
CA ILE A 104 6.30 -7.19 6.41
C ILE A 104 7.52 -6.28 6.45
N GLY A 105 7.57 -5.36 7.40
CA GLY A 105 8.67 -4.43 7.58
C GLY A 105 8.85 -4.04 9.04
N PRO A 106 10.04 -3.55 9.44
CA PRO A 106 10.33 -3.13 10.82
C PRO A 106 9.63 -1.82 11.20
N THR A 107 9.19 -1.02 10.23
CA THR A 107 8.46 0.24 10.41
C THR A 107 7.21 0.26 9.55
N LYS A 108 6.29 1.19 9.82
CA LYS A 108 5.07 1.36 9.02
C LYS A 108 5.38 1.75 7.58
N VAL A 109 6.33 2.64 7.35
CA VAL A 109 6.75 3.06 5.99
C VAL A 109 7.31 1.87 5.22
N LEU A 110 8.23 1.10 5.80
CA LEU A 110 8.80 -0.09 5.16
C LEU A 110 7.75 -1.19 4.95
N ALA A 111 6.81 -1.39 5.88
CA ALA A 111 5.70 -2.33 5.70
C ALA A 111 4.79 -1.92 4.53
N LYS A 112 4.51 -0.62 4.35
CA LYS A 112 3.74 -0.12 3.19
C LYS A 112 4.50 -0.32 1.87
N ILE A 113 5.82 -0.09 1.85
CA ILE A 113 6.68 -0.39 0.69
C ILE A 113 6.63 -1.88 0.37
N ALA A 114 6.79 -2.74 1.38
CA ALA A 114 6.70 -4.19 1.21
C ALA A 114 5.32 -4.62 0.68
N ASN A 115 4.24 -4.01 1.16
CA ASN A 115 2.89 -4.27 0.66
C ASN A 115 2.70 -3.85 -0.81
N HIS A 116 3.30 -2.72 -1.22
CA HIS A 116 3.31 -2.33 -2.63
C HIS A 116 4.00 -3.37 -3.52
N VAL A 117 5.13 -3.93 -3.07
CA VAL A 117 5.83 -5.02 -3.75
C VAL A 117 4.99 -6.31 -3.76
N ALA A 118 4.43 -6.70 -2.62
CA ALA A 118 3.56 -7.86 -2.48
C ALA A 118 2.39 -7.83 -3.49
N LYS A 119 1.79 -6.66 -3.66
CA LYS A 119 0.62 -6.46 -4.54
C LYS A 119 0.97 -6.51 -6.04
N LYS A 120 2.19 -6.14 -6.43
CA LYS A 120 2.55 -5.95 -7.84
C LYS A 120 3.54 -6.99 -8.38
N GLN A 121 4.38 -7.55 -7.54
CA GLN A 121 5.55 -8.32 -7.96
C GLN A 121 5.56 -9.75 -7.42
N THR A 122 4.52 -10.16 -6.67
CA THR A 122 4.46 -11.52 -6.14
C THR A 122 3.10 -12.16 -6.38
N ASP A 123 3.08 -13.41 -6.82
CA ASP A 123 1.85 -14.21 -6.95
C ASP A 123 1.33 -14.63 -5.57
N VAL A 124 2.22 -14.68 -4.57
CA VAL A 124 1.89 -15.07 -3.19
C VAL A 124 1.14 -13.99 -2.43
N GLY A 125 1.28 -12.70 -2.83
CA GLY A 125 0.66 -11.56 -2.16
C GLY A 125 1.20 -11.27 -0.76
N VAL A 126 2.40 -11.77 -0.42
CA VAL A 126 3.13 -11.48 0.83
C VAL A 126 4.57 -11.15 0.49
N TYR A 127 5.12 -10.08 1.05
CA TYR A 127 6.51 -9.70 0.87
C TYR A 127 7.15 -9.27 2.20
N ASP A 128 8.36 -9.78 2.47
CA ASP A 128 9.13 -9.50 3.68
C ASP A 128 10.40 -8.71 3.31
N ILE A 129 10.43 -7.44 3.75
CA ILE A 129 11.53 -6.49 3.50
C ILE A 129 12.49 -6.34 4.72
N ARG A 130 12.41 -7.18 5.75
CA ARG A 130 13.25 -7.06 6.96
C ARG A 130 14.75 -7.31 6.69
N CYS A 131 15.08 -8.04 5.64
CA CYS A 131 16.47 -8.25 5.23
C CYS A 131 17.03 -6.97 4.57
N GLN A 132 18.17 -6.49 5.05
CA GLN A 132 18.83 -5.26 4.58
C GLN A 132 19.07 -5.28 3.06
N GLN A 133 19.56 -6.39 2.51
CA GLN A 133 19.80 -6.51 1.06
C GLN A 133 18.52 -6.32 0.24
N LYS A 134 17.38 -6.86 0.73
CA LYS A 134 16.08 -6.66 0.09
C LYS A 134 15.63 -5.20 0.19
N GLN A 135 15.84 -4.56 1.34
CA GLN A 135 15.57 -3.13 1.50
C GLN A 135 16.35 -2.31 0.48
N ASP A 136 17.67 -2.49 0.43
CA ASP A 136 18.53 -1.73 -0.48
C ASP A 136 18.14 -1.90 -1.94
N THR A 137 17.78 -3.12 -2.35
CA THR A 137 17.33 -3.40 -3.71
C THR A 137 16.03 -2.67 -4.03
N ILE A 138 15.02 -2.81 -3.16
CA ILE A 138 13.70 -2.22 -3.39
C ILE A 138 13.76 -0.70 -3.29
N LEU A 139 14.42 -0.14 -2.28
CA LEU A 139 14.50 1.31 -2.09
C LEU A 139 15.20 2.02 -3.26
N LYS A 140 16.20 1.40 -3.89
CA LYS A 140 16.85 1.93 -5.09
C LYS A 140 15.93 1.99 -6.31
N SER A 141 15.02 1.02 -6.44
CA SER A 141 14.09 0.93 -7.57
C SER A 141 12.75 1.63 -7.36
N LEU A 142 12.49 2.11 -6.13
CA LEU A 142 11.20 2.72 -5.78
C LEU A 142 11.25 4.23 -5.96
N ASP A 143 10.46 4.73 -6.91
CA ASP A 143 10.30 6.17 -7.14
C ASP A 143 9.80 6.88 -5.88
N ILE A 144 10.27 8.12 -5.68
CA ILE A 144 9.97 8.92 -4.50
C ILE A 144 8.46 9.16 -4.29
N ASP A 145 7.68 9.25 -5.36
CA ASP A 145 6.23 9.47 -5.35
C ASP A 145 5.43 8.23 -4.91
N LYS A 146 6.09 7.07 -4.75
CA LYS A 146 5.48 5.83 -4.26
C LYS A 146 5.64 5.63 -2.76
N ILE A 147 6.41 6.48 -2.09
CA ILE A 147 6.60 6.42 -0.64
C ILE A 147 5.35 6.93 0.06
N TRP A 148 4.87 6.17 1.03
CA TRP A 148 3.74 6.56 1.86
C TRP A 148 4.02 7.89 2.59
N GLY A 149 3.11 8.85 2.43
CA GLY A 149 3.25 10.19 2.96
C GLY A 149 3.92 11.20 2.02
N ILE A 150 4.54 10.75 0.92
CA ILE A 150 5.11 11.65 -0.10
C ILE A 150 4.07 11.90 -1.21
N ALA A 151 3.36 13.02 -1.14
CA ALA A 151 2.45 13.45 -2.18
C ALA A 151 3.20 14.13 -3.34
N ARG A 152 2.50 14.38 -4.45
CA ARG A 152 3.07 14.96 -5.67
C ARG A 152 3.90 16.23 -5.41
N SER A 153 3.38 17.17 -4.63
CA SER A 153 4.10 18.43 -4.34
C SER A 153 5.40 18.21 -3.55
N TRP A 154 5.45 17.18 -2.71
CA TRP A 154 6.66 16.81 -1.97
C TRP A 154 7.66 16.07 -2.86
N SER A 155 7.17 15.19 -3.72
CA SER A 155 7.99 14.54 -4.75
C SER A 155 8.68 15.58 -5.66
N GLU A 156 7.94 16.58 -6.14
CA GLU A 156 8.50 17.68 -6.95
C GLU A 156 9.59 18.46 -6.18
N ARG A 157 9.40 18.76 -4.88
CA ARG A 157 10.41 19.43 -4.04
C ARG A 157 11.66 18.58 -3.83
N LEU A 158 11.50 17.26 -3.63
CA LEU A 158 12.62 16.33 -3.48
C LEU A 158 13.41 16.20 -4.79
N ASN A 159 12.73 16.09 -5.91
CA ASN A 159 13.36 16.05 -7.23
C ASN A 159 14.20 17.31 -7.51
N ASN A 160 13.76 18.49 -7.05
CA ASN A 160 14.49 19.74 -7.19
C ASN A 160 15.82 19.79 -6.38
N ILE A 161 15.98 18.86 -5.43
CA ILE A 161 17.23 18.67 -4.67
C ILE A 161 17.90 17.33 -4.97
N SER A 162 17.62 16.77 -6.16
CA SER A 162 18.22 15.53 -6.68
C SER A 162 17.92 14.28 -5.84
N ILE A 163 16.74 14.19 -5.23
CA ILE A 163 16.24 13.00 -4.54
C ILE A 163 15.09 12.44 -5.36
N TYR A 164 15.29 11.30 -6.06
CA TYR A 164 14.37 10.71 -7.02
C TYR A 164 13.78 9.37 -6.56
N ASN A 165 14.47 8.67 -5.65
CA ASN A 165 14.06 7.34 -5.16
C ASN A 165 14.13 7.24 -3.63
N ALA A 166 13.59 6.13 -3.11
CA ALA A 166 13.50 5.90 -1.68
C ALA A 166 14.89 5.74 -1.01
N SER A 167 15.89 5.18 -1.72
CA SER A 167 17.25 5.05 -1.18
C SER A 167 17.91 6.41 -0.99
N GLU A 168 17.77 7.32 -1.97
CA GLU A 168 18.30 8.68 -1.87
C GLU A 168 17.63 9.48 -0.75
N LEU A 169 16.33 9.27 -0.52
CA LEU A 169 15.65 9.87 0.63
C LEU A 169 16.21 9.33 1.94
N ARG A 170 16.34 8.00 2.10
CA ARG A 170 16.90 7.36 3.29
C ARG A 170 18.29 7.91 3.65
N ASP A 171 19.13 8.09 2.62
CA ASP A 171 20.54 8.48 2.78
C ASP A 171 20.71 10.02 2.86
N ALA A 172 19.62 10.79 2.71
CA ALA A 172 19.64 12.24 2.78
C ALA A 172 19.83 12.76 4.21
N SER A 173 20.38 13.99 4.32
CA SER A 173 20.48 14.66 5.62
C SER A 173 19.10 15.00 6.20
N PRO A 174 18.80 14.59 7.45
CA PRO A 174 17.53 14.92 8.10
C PRO A 174 17.23 16.43 8.15
N SER A 175 18.28 17.26 8.32
CA SER A 175 18.13 18.72 8.35
C SER A 175 17.71 19.30 7.00
N ILE A 176 18.21 18.75 5.89
CA ILE A 176 17.80 19.14 4.54
C ILE A 176 16.35 18.74 4.32
N ILE A 177 15.98 17.49 4.63
CA ILE A 177 14.60 17.01 4.47
C ILE A 177 13.62 17.83 5.33
N ARG A 178 13.98 18.13 6.58
CA ARG A 178 13.15 18.99 7.44
C ARG A 178 12.94 20.39 6.87
N LYS A 179 13.96 20.96 6.25
CA LYS A 179 13.89 22.29 5.59
C LYS A 179 12.91 22.28 4.41
N HIS A 180 12.88 21.22 3.62
CA HIS A 180 12.07 21.14 2.39
C HIS A 180 10.66 20.54 2.62
N LEU A 181 10.52 19.60 3.56
CA LEU A 181 9.27 18.83 3.79
C LEU A 181 8.72 18.95 5.21
N SER A 182 9.29 19.80 6.06
CA SER A 182 8.95 19.94 7.48
C SER A 182 9.36 18.71 8.34
N VAL A 183 8.95 18.74 9.62
CA VAL A 183 9.18 17.64 10.57
C VAL A 183 8.52 16.32 10.14
N VAL A 184 7.45 16.38 9.38
CA VAL A 184 6.75 15.17 8.91
C VAL A 184 7.60 14.42 7.86
N GLY A 185 8.24 15.15 6.93
CA GLY A 185 9.17 14.54 5.98
C GLY A 185 10.39 13.93 6.67
N GLU A 186 10.93 14.59 7.70
CA GLU A 186 12.02 14.03 8.51
C GLU A 186 11.62 12.74 9.22
N ARG A 187 10.37 12.64 9.74
CA ARG A 187 9.87 11.40 10.35
C ARG A 187 9.80 10.25 9.35
N ILE A 188 9.34 10.52 8.12
CA ILE A 188 9.29 9.52 7.04
C ILE A 188 10.70 9.01 6.72
N LEU A 189 11.70 9.89 6.67
CA LEU A 189 13.10 9.52 6.45
C LEU A 189 13.64 8.60 7.55
N ARG A 190 13.23 8.83 8.80
CA ARG A 190 13.72 8.07 9.98
C ARG A 190 13.05 6.67 10.11
N GLU A 191 11.97 6.42 9.41
CA GLU A 191 11.30 5.14 9.34
C GLU A 191 11.81 4.27 8.18
#